data_e139d12420ff45a0eebffef3400171c0
#
_entry.id   e139d12420ff45a0eebffef3400171c0
#
_cell.length_a   1.000
_cell.length_b   1.000
_cell.length_c   1.000
_cell.angle_alpha   90.00
_cell.angle_beta   90.00
_cell.angle_gamma   90.00
#
_symmetry.space_group_name_H-M   'P 1'
#
loop_
_entity.id
_entity.type
_entity.pdbx_description
1 polymer ?
#
loop_
_entity_poly.entity_id
_entity_poly.type
_entity_poly.pdbx_seq_one_letter_code
_entity_poly.pdbx_strand_id
1 'polypeptide(L)'
;MNEVGRHPGFLSRIKVLVTLLFSLRARDLSSARQLMKTRFARHSGPMRLFKLFAWSLEVMWRRVPEAASWVSLDAQLSTTPYWLTAPNPLANHPWESASGARLPETAEVVVVGAGFGGASVAYHWSKQGSGPLVVIEQNEAASGAAGRNGGILVMAGGNFHGYYVYEPVLNYISQRWPEVPKAERRQRAVDFVAVYVRAVQASHEMIKRTLDAEGIQCDYEQRGWLFFADDVTREKLEASLEMGARLGHSDWVRRSPEEIASRCGAITELNGAE
;
A
#
# COMPACT_ATOMS: atom_id res chain seq x y z
N MET A 1 13.28 27.53 2.10
CA MET A 1 13.62 26.99 0.76
C MET A 1 15.13 26.84 0.73
N ASN A 2 15.66 25.73 1.23
CA ASN A 2 17.08 25.52 1.38
C ASN A 2 17.49 24.29 0.59
N GLU A 3 18.38 24.51 -0.37
CA GLU A 3 19.34 23.59 -1.00
C GLU A 3 18.97 22.08 -1.02
N VAL A 4 17.88 21.73 -1.64
CA VAL A 4 17.62 20.38 -2.10
C VAL A 4 18.40 20.20 -3.39
N GLY A 5 19.46 19.36 -3.38
CA GLY A 5 20.04 18.86 -4.63
C GLY A 5 21.49 19.19 -4.93
N ARG A 6 22.40 19.07 -3.97
CA ARG A 6 23.81 18.88 -4.34
C ARG A 6 23.99 17.45 -4.85
N HIS A 7 24.25 17.30 -6.15
CA HIS A 7 24.61 16.00 -6.71
C HIS A 7 25.81 15.42 -5.93
N PRO A 8 25.74 14.15 -5.51
CA PRO A 8 26.81 13.52 -4.74
C PRO A 8 28.12 13.56 -5.53
N GLY A 9 29.20 13.98 -4.87
CA GLY A 9 30.52 14.06 -5.47
C GLY A 9 31.05 12.68 -5.89
N PHE A 10 32.10 12.67 -6.71
CA PHE A 10 32.73 11.46 -7.25
C PHE A 10 33.10 10.42 -6.19
N LEU A 11 33.72 10.85 -5.08
CA LEU A 11 34.12 9.96 -3.98
C LEU A 11 32.92 9.32 -3.27
N SER A 12 31.81 10.05 -3.12
CA SER A 12 30.59 9.53 -2.55
C SER A 12 29.99 8.43 -3.44
N ARG A 13 30.02 8.63 -4.77
CA ARG A 13 29.55 7.64 -5.72
C ARG A 13 30.38 6.35 -5.68
N ILE A 14 31.71 6.47 -5.57
CA ILE A 14 32.60 5.31 -5.43
C ILE A 14 32.29 4.55 -4.14
N LYS A 15 32.15 5.25 -3.01
CA LYS A 15 31.81 4.62 -1.73
C LYS A 15 30.53 3.79 -1.81
N VAL A 16 29.47 4.35 -2.38
CA VAL A 16 28.19 3.65 -2.58
C VAL A 16 28.37 2.43 -3.47
N LEU A 17 29.12 2.55 -4.57
CA LEU A 17 29.37 1.46 -5.52
C LEU A 17 30.12 0.30 -4.87
N VAL A 18 31.15 0.59 -4.09
CA VAL A 18 31.92 -0.41 -3.34
C VAL A 18 31.02 -1.11 -2.32
N THR A 19 30.24 -0.35 -1.55
CA THR A 19 29.30 -0.93 -0.56
C THR A 19 28.31 -1.86 -1.23
N LEU A 20 27.73 -1.47 -2.38
CA LEU A 20 26.79 -2.30 -3.13
C LEU A 20 27.44 -3.58 -3.65
N LEU A 21 28.65 -3.50 -4.20
CA LEU A 21 29.37 -4.68 -4.68
C LEU A 21 29.59 -5.74 -3.58
N PHE A 22 29.92 -5.30 -2.38
CA PHE A 22 30.09 -6.22 -1.23
C PHE A 22 28.76 -6.70 -0.64
N SER A 23 27.64 -6.08 -0.98
CA SER A 23 26.32 -6.48 -0.50
C SER A 23 25.55 -7.42 -1.44
N LEU A 24 26.09 -7.71 -2.64
CA LEU A 24 25.44 -8.59 -3.63
C LEU A 24 25.24 -10.01 -3.06
N ARG A 25 24.05 -10.55 -3.27
CA ARG A 25 23.64 -11.90 -2.84
C ARG A 25 23.17 -12.73 -4.03
N ALA A 26 23.07 -14.03 -3.83
CA ALA A 26 22.60 -14.98 -4.89
C ALA A 26 21.22 -14.61 -5.46
N ARG A 27 20.31 -14.05 -4.63
CA ARG A 27 19.00 -13.54 -5.08
C ARG A 27 19.12 -12.42 -6.13
N ASP A 28 20.17 -11.63 -6.09
CA ASP A 28 20.35 -10.49 -7.00
C ASP A 28 20.72 -10.99 -8.40
N LEU A 29 21.38 -12.13 -8.52
CA LEU A 29 21.62 -12.82 -9.78
C LEU A 29 20.32 -13.35 -10.41
N SER A 30 19.38 -13.83 -9.60
CA SER A 30 18.06 -14.24 -10.09
C SER A 30 17.26 -13.06 -10.63
N SER A 31 17.30 -11.93 -9.95
CA SER A 31 16.66 -10.66 -10.37
C SER A 31 17.29 -10.14 -11.66
N ALA A 32 18.63 -10.19 -11.80
CA ALA A 32 19.32 -9.84 -13.04
C ALA A 32 18.91 -10.72 -14.22
N ARG A 33 18.76 -12.04 -14.00
CA ARG A 33 18.26 -12.97 -15.03
C ARG A 33 16.81 -12.66 -15.41
N GLN A 34 15.99 -12.29 -14.46
CA GLN A 34 14.60 -11.90 -14.72
C GLN A 34 14.56 -10.59 -15.55
N LEU A 35 15.34 -9.58 -15.19
CA LEU A 35 15.47 -8.34 -15.97
C LEU A 35 15.93 -8.58 -17.41
N MET A 36 16.88 -9.51 -17.63
CA MET A 36 17.29 -9.88 -19.00
C MET A 36 16.15 -10.49 -19.81
N LYS A 37 15.31 -11.31 -19.16
CA LYS A 37 14.18 -11.98 -19.82
C LYS A 37 12.98 -11.08 -20.05
N THR A 38 12.81 -10.04 -19.26
CA THR A 38 11.66 -9.12 -19.32
C THR A 38 12.04 -7.81 -20.01
N ARG A 39 12.76 -6.91 -19.32
CA ARG A 39 13.06 -5.57 -19.78
C ARG A 39 13.88 -5.54 -21.09
N PHE A 40 14.78 -6.50 -21.27
CA PHE A 40 15.64 -6.59 -22.44
C PHE A 40 15.25 -7.72 -23.41
N ALA A 41 14.03 -8.25 -23.31
CA ALA A 41 13.54 -9.38 -24.10
C ALA A 41 13.67 -9.17 -25.62
N ARG A 42 13.49 -7.93 -26.10
CA ARG A 42 13.53 -7.57 -27.52
C ARG A 42 14.94 -7.60 -28.15
N HIS A 43 16.00 -7.77 -27.35
CA HIS A 43 17.38 -7.77 -27.82
C HIS A 43 17.95 -9.20 -27.95
N SER A 44 18.99 -9.38 -28.76
CA SER A 44 19.75 -10.64 -28.83
C SER A 44 20.49 -10.92 -27.51
N GLY A 45 20.89 -12.17 -27.27
CA GLY A 45 21.52 -12.58 -26.00
C GLY A 45 22.72 -11.73 -25.58
N PRO A 46 23.73 -11.51 -26.46
CA PRO A 46 24.86 -10.65 -26.13
C PRO A 46 24.45 -9.20 -25.89
N MET A 47 23.50 -8.67 -26.67
CA MET A 47 22.99 -7.30 -26.51
C MET A 47 22.21 -7.15 -25.20
N ARG A 48 21.51 -8.18 -24.72
CA ARG A 48 20.84 -8.14 -23.41
C ARG A 48 21.83 -7.96 -22.27
N LEU A 49 22.94 -8.68 -22.32
CA LEU A 49 24.03 -8.56 -21.34
C LEU A 49 24.62 -7.16 -21.35
N PHE A 50 24.92 -6.63 -22.55
CA PHE A 50 25.44 -5.28 -22.68
C PHE A 50 24.46 -4.22 -22.14
N LYS A 51 23.18 -4.32 -22.48
CA LYS A 51 22.14 -3.41 -22.00
C LYS A 51 21.94 -3.52 -20.49
N LEU A 52 21.96 -4.73 -19.92
CA LEU A 52 21.90 -4.93 -18.49
C LEU A 52 23.10 -4.29 -17.78
N PHE A 53 24.30 -4.50 -18.32
CA PHE A 53 25.54 -3.90 -17.77
C PHE A 53 25.48 -2.36 -17.83
N ALA A 54 25.15 -1.79 -18.98
CA ALA A 54 25.05 -0.33 -19.16
C ALA A 54 23.98 0.28 -18.23
N TRP A 55 22.83 -0.36 -18.11
CA TRP A 55 21.77 0.05 -17.19
C TRP A 55 22.21 -0.07 -15.73
N SER A 56 22.87 -1.16 -15.35
CA SER A 56 23.38 -1.33 -13.98
C SER A 56 24.42 -0.26 -13.63
N LEU A 57 25.27 0.09 -14.58
CA LEU A 57 26.26 1.17 -14.42
C LEU A 57 25.58 2.53 -14.24
N GLU A 58 24.56 2.83 -15.05
CA GLU A 58 23.78 4.06 -14.91
C GLU A 58 23.08 4.12 -13.54
N VAL A 59 22.42 3.05 -13.14
CA VAL A 59 21.74 2.99 -11.84
C VAL A 59 22.72 3.18 -10.69
N MET A 60 23.82 2.42 -10.67
CA MET A 60 24.80 2.49 -9.60
C MET A 60 25.59 3.80 -9.58
N TRP A 61 25.91 4.36 -10.75
CA TRP A 61 26.73 5.57 -10.82
C TRP A 61 25.93 6.85 -10.65
N ARG A 62 24.70 6.87 -11.12
CA ARG A 62 23.87 8.08 -11.14
C ARG A 62 22.70 7.99 -10.17
N ARG A 63 21.80 7.02 -10.37
CA ARG A 63 20.50 6.99 -9.67
C ARG A 63 20.60 6.65 -8.19
N VAL A 64 21.42 5.68 -7.83
CA VAL A 64 21.55 5.27 -6.41
C VAL A 64 22.25 6.37 -5.58
N PRO A 65 23.35 6.98 -6.02
CA PRO A 65 23.92 8.10 -5.29
C PRO A 65 23.02 9.34 -5.22
N GLU A 66 22.26 9.62 -6.28
CA GLU A 66 21.24 10.67 -6.25
C GLU A 66 20.17 10.34 -5.19
N ALA A 67 19.57 9.15 -5.24
CA ALA A 67 18.59 8.72 -4.25
C ALA A 67 19.17 8.73 -2.82
N ALA A 68 20.41 8.28 -2.63
CA ALA A 68 21.09 8.31 -1.33
C ALA A 68 21.33 9.74 -0.82
N SER A 69 21.53 10.72 -1.72
CA SER A 69 21.68 12.12 -1.32
C SER A 69 20.36 12.78 -0.89
N TRP A 70 19.23 12.25 -1.36
CA TRP A 70 17.89 12.70 -0.95
C TRP A 70 17.50 12.16 0.42
N VAL A 71 18.07 11.02 0.80
CA VAL A 71 17.93 10.43 2.14
C VAL A 71 19.09 10.92 3.00
N SER A 72 19.24 12.22 3.20
CA SER A 72 20.12 12.70 4.23
C SER A 72 19.47 12.41 5.58
N LEU A 73 19.97 11.37 6.24
CA LEU A 73 19.57 10.99 7.61
C LEU A 73 20.02 12.02 8.66
N ASP A 74 20.62 13.15 8.25
CA ASP A 74 20.94 14.29 9.10
C ASP A 74 19.70 15.13 9.47
N ALA A 75 18.57 14.90 8.84
CA ALA A 75 17.31 15.43 9.32
C ALA A 75 16.99 14.77 10.68
N GLN A 76 16.66 15.56 11.68
CA GLN A 76 16.17 15.04 12.96
C GLN A 76 14.95 14.19 12.70
N LEU A 77 15.13 12.88 12.70
CA LEU A 77 14.06 11.92 12.52
C LEU A 77 13.19 11.93 13.78
N SER A 78 11.94 12.32 13.63
CA SER A 78 10.97 12.15 14.68
C SER A 78 10.51 10.69 14.74
N THR A 79 10.47 10.12 15.93
CA THR A 79 9.85 8.81 16.17
C THR A 79 8.34 8.92 16.35
N THR A 80 7.82 10.14 16.52
CA THR A 80 6.39 10.40 16.61
C THR A 80 5.78 10.34 15.21
N PRO A 81 4.81 9.47 14.95
CA PRO A 81 4.12 9.39 13.68
C PRO A 81 3.38 10.69 13.36
N TYR A 82 3.28 11.04 12.08
CA TYR A 82 2.58 12.25 11.62
C TYR A 82 1.16 12.37 12.22
N TRP A 83 0.39 11.30 12.20
CA TRP A 83 -0.99 11.29 12.69
C TRP A 83 -1.13 11.54 14.19
N LEU A 84 -0.07 11.30 14.97
CA LEU A 84 -0.02 11.53 16.41
C LEU A 84 0.58 12.89 16.78
N THR A 85 0.85 13.75 15.80
CA THR A 85 1.27 15.14 16.08
C THR A 85 0.09 16.08 16.35
N ALA A 86 -1.12 15.67 15.96
CA ALA A 86 -2.35 16.39 16.30
C ALA A 86 -2.67 16.26 17.80
N PRO A 87 -3.39 17.21 18.40
CA PRO A 87 -3.82 17.11 19.78
C PRO A 87 -4.59 15.81 20.03
N ASN A 88 -4.18 15.07 21.07
CA ASN A 88 -4.88 13.84 21.44
C ASN A 88 -6.23 14.20 22.06
N PRO A 89 -7.37 13.80 21.47
CA PRO A 89 -8.70 14.07 21.99
C PRO A 89 -8.97 13.36 23.35
N LEU A 90 -8.17 12.34 23.69
CA LEU A 90 -8.26 11.59 24.92
C LEU A 90 -7.32 12.12 26.02
N ALA A 91 -6.50 13.14 25.77
CA ALA A 91 -5.50 13.65 26.72
C ALA A 91 -6.08 14.06 28.09
N ASN A 92 -7.36 14.41 28.15
CA ASN A 92 -8.06 14.76 29.36
C ASN A 92 -8.99 13.65 29.88
N HIS A 93 -8.89 12.45 29.30
CA HIS A 93 -9.71 11.33 29.77
C HIS A 93 -9.27 10.94 31.19
N PRO A 94 -10.21 10.74 32.16
CA PRO A 94 -9.86 10.49 33.54
C PRO A 94 -8.93 9.29 33.79
N TRP A 95 -8.97 8.31 32.92
CA TRP A 95 -8.18 7.09 33.05
C TRP A 95 -6.77 7.21 32.41
N GLU A 96 -6.52 8.24 31.62
CA GLU A 96 -5.22 8.45 31.02
C GLU A 96 -4.32 9.33 31.88
N SER A 97 -4.90 10.31 32.57
CA SER A 97 -4.14 11.34 33.26
C SER A 97 -4.15 11.25 34.79
N ALA A 98 -5.07 10.49 35.39
CA ALA A 98 -5.22 10.46 36.84
C ALA A 98 -4.58 9.22 37.44
N SER A 99 -3.43 9.38 38.09
CA SER A 99 -2.95 8.40 39.06
C SER A 99 -4.02 8.22 40.16
N GLY A 100 -4.76 7.13 40.11
CA GLY A 100 -5.82 6.83 41.07
C GLY A 100 -7.24 6.81 40.51
N ALA A 101 -7.44 7.03 39.22
CA ALA A 101 -8.72 6.77 38.57
C ALA A 101 -9.11 5.32 38.77
N ARG A 102 -10.28 5.09 39.41
CA ARG A 102 -10.77 3.75 39.66
C ARG A 102 -11.34 3.17 38.38
N LEU A 103 -10.72 2.13 37.85
CA LEU A 103 -11.23 1.39 36.70
C LEU A 103 -12.54 0.67 37.11
N PRO A 104 -13.50 0.49 36.19
CA PRO A 104 -14.68 -0.27 36.44
C PRO A 104 -14.33 -1.72 36.78
N GLU A 105 -14.97 -2.27 37.79
CA GLU A 105 -14.75 -3.67 38.22
C GLU A 105 -15.35 -4.66 37.22
N THR A 106 -16.35 -4.24 36.48
CA THR A 106 -17.05 -5.07 35.47
C THR A 106 -17.36 -4.24 34.23
N ALA A 107 -17.37 -4.91 33.10
CA ALA A 107 -17.83 -4.37 31.84
C ALA A 107 -18.58 -5.46 31.07
N GLU A 108 -19.54 -5.07 30.24
CA GLU A 108 -20.23 -6.02 29.35
C GLU A 108 -19.33 -6.44 28.20
N VAL A 109 -18.53 -5.51 27.68
CA VAL A 109 -17.54 -5.76 26.63
C VAL A 109 -16.20 -5.14 27.00
N VAL A 110 -15.13 -5.91 26.84
CA VAL A 110 -13.75 -5.44 26.95
C VAL A 110 -13.08 -5.60 25.59
N VAL A 111 -12.56 -4.49 25.07
CA VAL A 111 -11.79 -4.45 23.81
C VAL A 111 -10.33 -4.27 24.15
N VAL A 112 -9.47 -5.15 23.66
CA VAL A 112 -8.02 -5.07 23.85
C VAL A 112 -7.38 -4.47 22.60
N GLY A 113 -6.79 -3.29 22.76
CA GLY A 113 -6.13 -2.50 21.72
C GLY A 113 -7.04 -1.39 21.16
N ALA A 114 -6.52 -0.16 21.14
CA ALA A 114 -7.18 1.03 20.63
C ALA A 114 -6.68 1.42 19.22
N GLY A 115 -6.40 0.44 18.37
CA GLY A 115 -6.16 0.63 16.94
C GLY A 115 -7.47 0.65 16.15
N PHE A 116 -7.41 0.55 14.81
CA PHE A 116 -8.61 0.58 13.93
C PHE A 116 -9.68 -0.45 14.34
N GLY A 117 -9.28 -1.68 14.64
CA GLY A 117 -10.21 -2.73 15.04
C GLY A 117 -10.94 -2.39 16.34
N GLY A 118 -10.18 -2.00 17.37
CA GLY A 118 -10.77 -1.64 18.65
C GLY A 118 -11.65 -0.40 18.58
N ALA A 119 -11.20 0.63 17.87
CA ALA A 119 -11.99 1.84 17.63
C ALA A 119 -13.31 1.53 16.90
N SER A 120 -13.25 0.66 15.87
CA SER A 120 -14.46 0.23 15.15
C SER A 120 -15.44 -0.52 16.04
N VAL A 121 -14.96 -1.46 16.85
CA VAL A 121 -15.83 -2.18 17.81
C VAL A 121 -16.44 -1.21 18.82
N ALA A 122 -15.62 -0.32 19.40
CA ALA A 122 -16.10 0.66 20.37
C ALA A 122 -17.17 1.60 19.76
N TYR A 123 -16.94 2.08 18.55
CA TYR A 123 -17.87 2.92 17.82
C TYR A 123 -19.22 2.20 17.58
N HIS A 124 -19.20 1.02 17.00
CA HIS A 124 -20.43 0.30 16.69
C HIS A 124 -21.16 -0.15 17.96
N TRP A 125 -20.44 -0.54 18.99
CA TRP A 125 -21.05 -0.85 20.30
C TRP A 125 -21.74 0.36 20.90
N SER A 126 -21.10 1.55 20.85
CA SER A 126 -21.70 2.78 21.36
C SER A 126 -23.00 3.18 20.68
N LYS A 127 -23.20 2.72 19.42
CA LYS A 127 -24.43 2.98 18.65
C LYS A 127 -25.53 1.92 18.86
N GLN A 128 -25.16 0.70 19.21
CA GLN A 128 -26.08 -0.45 19.23
C GLN A 128 -26.11 -1.19 20.58
N GLY A 129 -25.05 -1.07 21.35
CA GLY A 129 -24.93 -1.76 22.63
C GLY A 129 -25.72 -1.09 23.75
N SER A 130 -26.06 -1.85 24.75
CA SER A 130 -26.86 -1.41 25.88
C SER A 130 -26.07 -1.26 27.18
N GLY A 131 -24.85 -1.75 27.23
CA GLY A 131 -24.04 -1.81 28.47
C GLY A 131 -22.64 -1.16 28.32
N PRO A 132 -21.90 -1.11 29.42
CA PRO A 132 -20.59 -0.48 29.47
C PRO A 132 -19.56 -1.26 28.64
N LEU A 133 -18.82 -0.54 27.79
CA LEU A 133 -17.67 -1.05 27.08
C LEU A 133 -16.41 -0.38 27.62
N VAL A 134 -15.35 -1.17 27.78
CA VAL A 134 -14.02 -0.70 28.18
C VAL A 134 -13.03 -1.05 27.07
N VAL A 135 -12.25 -0.06 26.63
CA VAL A 135 -11.11 -0.28 25.74
C VAL A 135 -9.82 -0.24 26.55
N ILE A 136 -9.02 -1.29 26.45
CA ILE A 136 -7.70 -1.38 27.10
C ILE A 136 -6.64 -1.22 26.05
N GLU A 137 -5.76 -0.23 26.21
CA GLU A 137 -4.63 0.03 25.32
C GLU A 137 -3.33 -0.02 26.12
N GLN A 138 -2.29 -0.60 25.52
CA GLN A 138 -0.98 -0.75 26.14
C GLN A 138 -0.24 0.58 26.30
N ASN A 139 -0.39 1.47 25.31
CA ASN A 139 0.27 2.76 25.24
C ASN A 139 -0.79 3.85 25.02
N GLU A 140 -0.62 4.63 23.96
CA GLU A 140 -1.57 5.64 23.53
C GLU A 140 -2.48 5.11 22.42
N ALA A 141 -3.71 5.56 22.37
CA ALA A 141 -4.64 5.19 21.29
C ALA A 141 -4.02 5.46 19.92
N ALA A 142 -4.15 4.52 19.00
CA ALA A 142 -3.57 4.53 17.66
C ALA A 142 -2.01 4.56 17.59
N SER A 143 -1.28 4.41 18.69
CA SER A 143 0.19 4.44 18.71
C SER A 143 0.87 3.31 17.92
N GLY A 144 0.13 2.23 17.62
CA GLY A 144 0.56 1.12 16.79
C GLY A 144 0.47 1.41 15.27
N ALA A 145 0.16 0.38 14.49
CA ALA A 145 0.04 0.46 13.04
C ALA A 145 -1.05 1.45 12.56
N ALA A 146 -2.09 1.68 13.36
CA ALA A 146 -3.15 2.61 13.04
C ALA A 146 -2.67 4.06 12.89
N GLY A 147 -1.70 4.51 13.69
CA GLY A 147 -1.11 5.85 13.57
C GLY A 147 0.18 5.88 12.74
N ARG A 148 0.59 4.75 12.14
CA ARG A 148 1.87 4.64 11.39
C ARG A 148 1.69 4.25 9.94
N ASN A 149 0.47 4.32 9.42
CA ASN A 149 0.17 4.05 8.02
C ASN A 149 0.22 5.31 7.16
N GLY A 150 0.14 5.16 5.84
CA GLY A 150 0.16 6.27 4.89
C GLY A 150 -1.14 7.06 4.79
N GLY A 151 -2.19 6.71 5.54
CA GLY A 151 -3.51 7.36 5.48
C GLY A 151 -4.23 7.14 4.15
N ILE A 152 -3.91 6.09 3.42
CA ILE A 152 -4.44 5.85 2.08
C ILE A 152 -5.50 4.76 2.13
N LEU A 153 -6.73 5.09 1.70
CA LEU A 153 -7.78 4.11 1.47
C LEU A 153 -7.73 3.67 0.00
N VAL A 154 -7.34 2.42 -0.22
CA VAL A 154 -7.29 1.84 -1.57
C VAL A 154 -8.22 0.65 -1.70
N MET A 155 -8.87 0.55 -2.84
CA MET A 155 -9.69 -0.62 -3.17
C MET A 155 -8.81 -1.86 -3.32
N ALA A 156 -9.28 -2.97 -2.77
CA ALA A 156 -8.66 -4.29 -2.93
C ALA A 156 -7.15 -4.35 -2.62
N GLY A 157 -6.70 -3.61 -1.57
CA GLY A 157 -5.30 -3.62 -1.15
C GLY A 157 -4.33 -2.96 -2.15
N GLY A 158 -4.79 -1.99 -2.91
CA GLY A 158 -4.02 -1.35 -3.99
C GLY A 158 -4.03 -2.14 -5.28
N ASN A 159 -4.80 -3.22 -5.34
CA ASN A 159 -4.92 -4.09 -6.49
C ASN A 159 -6.21 -3.79 -7.26
N PHE A 160 -6.10 -3.80 -8.57
CA PHE A 160 -7.22 -3.57 -9.46
C PHE A 160 -8.33 -4.60 -9.30
N HIS A 161 -9.55 -4.16 -9.12
CA HIS A 161 -10.81 -4.89 -9.28
C HIS A 161 -10.73 -6.41 -9.00
N GLY A 162 -9.89 -6.80 -8.03
CA GLY A 162 -9.81 -8.16 -7.57
C GLY A 162 -9.02 -9.14 -8.44
N TYR A 163 -8.44 -8.74 -9.60
CA TYR A 163 -7.63 -9.67 -10.38
C TYR A 163 -6.45 -10.23 -9.60
N TYR A 164 -5.75 -9.38 -8.85
CA TYR A 164 -4.65 -9.82 -7.97
C TYR A 164 -5.11 -10.73 -6.81
N VAL A 165 -6.40 -10.70 -6.49
CA VAL A 165 -7.01 -11.63 -5.53
C VAL A 165 -7.42 -12.91 -6.23
N TYR A 166 -7.84 -12.85 -7.50
CA TYR A 166 -8.30 -14.00 -8.26
C TYR A 166 -7.25 -15.11 -8.39
N GLU A 167 -6.04 -14.79 -8.84
CA GLU A 167 -5.00 -15.81 -9.02
C GLU A 167 -4.62 -16.53 -7.70
N PRO A 168 -4.31 -15.83 -6.60
CA PRO A 168 -4.07 -16.47 -5.31
C PRO A 168 -5.24 -17.34 -4.84
N VAL A 169 -6.47 -16.88 -4.99
CA VAL A 169 -7.67 -17.63 -4.60
C VAL A 169 -7.85 -18.87 -5.47
N LEU A 170 -7.71 -18.74 -6.80
CA LEU A 170 -7.77 -19.88 -7.71
C LEU A 170 -6.69 -20.92 -7.40
N ASN A 171 -5.48 -20.48 -7.10
CA ASN A 171 -4.38 -21.36 -6.70
C ASN A 171 -4.69 -22.08 -5.39
N TYR A 172 -5.18 -21.35 -4.39
CA TYR A 172 -5.61 -21.96 -3.12
C TYR A 172 -6.70 -23.00 -3.30
N ILE A 173 -7.78 -22.67 -4.05
CA ILE A 173 -8.87 -23.59 -4.36
C ILE A 173 -8.33 -24.82 -5.10
N SER A 174 -7.41 -24.60 -6.06
CA SER A 174 -6.86 -25.69 -6.88
C SER A 174 -5.99 -26.66 -6.09
N GLN A 175 -5.29 -26.19 -5.07
CA GLN A 175 -4.49 -27.01 -4.17
C GLN A 175 -5.36 -27.73 -3.14
N ARG A 176 -6.38 -27.06 -2.62
CA ARG A 176 -7.21 -27.59 -1.53
C ARG A 176 -8.25 -28.59 -1.99
N TRP A 177 -8.78 -28.41 -3.21
CA TRP A 177 -9.82 -29.25 -3.81
C TRP A 177 -9.44 -29.62 -5.25
N PRO A 178 -8.41 -30.43 -5.46
CA PRO A 178 -7.94 -30.80 -6.80
C PRO A 178 -8.96 -31.63 -7.58
N GLU A 179 -9.86 -32.34 -6.88
CA GLU A 179 -10.94 -33.15 -7.44
C GLU A 179 -12.07 -32.34 -8.08
N VAL A 180 -12.21 -31.06 -7.68
CA VAL A 180 -13.24 -30.18 -8.26
C VAL A 180 -12.86 -29.82 -9.70
N PRO A 181 -13.79 -29.90 -10.68
CA PRO A 181 -13.53 -29.56 -12.06
C PRO A 181 -12.92 -28.16 -12.24
N LYS A 182 -11.98 -28.00 -13.16
CA LYS A 182 -11.25 -26.75 -13.39
C LYS A 182 -12.17 -25.55 -13.64
N ALA A 183 -13.26 -25.77 -14.39
CA ALA A 183 -14.24 -24.72 -14.67
C ALA A 183 -14.93 -24.24 -13.40
N GLU A 184 -15.31 -25.16 -12.53
CA GLU A 184 -15.95 -24.85 -11.25
C GLU A 184 -15.00 -24.14 -10.29
N ARG A 185 -13.72 -24.56 -10.21
CA ARG A 185 -12.71 -23.87 -9.41
C ARG A 185 -12.53 -22.41 -9.84
N ARG A 186 -12.53 -22.17 -11.16
CA ARG A 186 -12.47 -20.81 -11.72
C ARG A 186 -13.71 -19.99 -11.35
N GLN A 187 -14.88 -20.59 -11.44
CA GLN A 187 -16.12 -19.90 -11.08
C GLN A 187 -16.15 -19.54 -9.59
N ARG A 188 -15.79 -20.46 -8.72
CA ARG A 188 -15.67 -20.20 -7.26
C ARG A 188 -14.67 -19.06 -6.96
N ALA A 189 -13.56 -18.97 -7.69
CA ALA A 189 -12.62 -17.87 -7.55
C ALA A 189 -13.23 -16.53 -7.99
N VAL A 190 -13.97 -16.50 -9.09
CA VAL A 190 -14.70 -15.29 -9.55
C VAL A 190 -15.75 -14.87 -8.53
N ASP A 191 -16.52 -15.81 -8.00
CA ASP A 191 -17.56 -15.54 -6.99
C ASP A 191 -16.96 -14.95 -5.72
N PHE A 192 -15.82 -15.49 -5.28
CA PHE A 192 -15.08 -14.93 -4.14
C PHE A 192 -14.64 -13.48 -4.42
N VAL A 193 -14.05 -13.24 -5.59
CA VAL A 193 -13.60 -11.88 -5.98
C VAL A 193 -14.79 -10.91 -6.01
N ALA A 194 -15.93 -11.34 -6.54
CA ALA A 194 -17.14 -10.51 -6.56
C ALA A 194 -17.61 -10.12 -5.15
N VAL A 195 -17.58 -11.06 -4.21
CA VAL A 195 -17.90 -10.76 -2.79
C VAL A 195 -16.87 -9.83 -2.18
N TYR A 196 -15.59 -10.10 -2.40
CA TYR A 196 -14.50 -9.31 -1.87
C TYR A 196 -14.56 -7.84 -2.33
N VAL A 197 -14.73 -7.61 -3.63
CA VAL A 197 -14.80 -6.25 -4.20
C VAL A 197 -16.00 -5.49 -3.63
N ARG A 198 -17.20 -6.13 -3.59
CA ARG A 198 -18.39 -5.52 -2.96
C ARG A 198 -18.15 -5.16 -1.49
N ALA A 199 -17.51 -6.04 -0.73
CA ALA A 199 -17.21 -5.78 0.68
C ALA A 199 -16.26 -4.58 0.86
N VAL A 200 -15.24 -4.45 0.00
CA VAL A 200 -14.30 -3.32 0.03
C VAL A 200 -15.02 -2.01 -0.32
N GLN A 201 -15.87 -2.00 -1.34
CA GLN A 201 -16.68 -0.83 -1.70
C GLN A 201 -17.61 -0.42 -0.56
N ALA A 202 -18.34 -1.37 0.01
CA ALA A 202 -19.22 -1.12 1.15
C ALA A 202 -18.45 -0.56 2.36
N SER A 203 -17.22 -1.03 2.59
CA SER A 203 -16.33 -0.51 3.63
C SER A 203 -15.94 0.95 3.37
N HIS A 204 -15.58 1.31 2.14
CA HIS A 204 -15.28 2.71 1.78
C HIS A 204 -16.48 3.64 1.99
N GLU A 205 -17.65 3.22 1.53
CA GLU A 205 -18.88 3.98 1.72
C GLU A 205 -19.25 4.12 3.20
N MET A 206 -19.04 3.07 3.99
CA MET A 206 -19.27 3.10 5.42
C MET A 206 -18.34 4.08 6.12
N ILE A 207 -17.03 4.05 5.80
CA ILE A 207 -16.05 5.00 6.34
C ILE A 207 -16.47 6.43 6.02
N LYS A 208 -16.75 6.73 4.74
CA LYS A 208 -17.17 8.06 4.33
C LYS A 208 -18.42 8.53 5.09
N ARG A 209 -19.45 7.69 5.16
CA ARG A 209 -20.68 8.01 5.90
C ARG A 209 -20.39 8.26 7.39
N THR A 210 -19.48 7.49 7.99
CA THR A 210 -19.10 7.66 9.40
C THR A 210 -18.40 9.02 9.60
N LEU A 211 -17.43 9.36 8.73
CA LEU A 211 -16.74 10.64 8.79
C LEU A 211 -17.73 11.82 8.70
N ASP A 212 -18.64 11.75 7.74
CA ASP A 212 -19.66 12.80 7.52
C ASP A 212 -20.64 12.89 8.70
N ALA A 213 -21.14 11.75 9.19
CA ALA A 213 -22.13 11.69 10.27
C ALA A 213 -21.59 12.14 11.64
N GLU A 214 -20.34 11.83 11.92
CA GLU A 214 -19.68 12.17 13.21
C GLU A 214 -18.87 13.46 13.12
N GLY A 215 -18.82 14.11 11.96
CA GLY A 215 -18.06 15.37 11.74
C GLY A 215 -16.56 15.21 11.95
N ILE A 216 -16.00 14.02 11.65
CA ILE A 216 -14.58 13.73 11.90
C ILE A 216 -13.71 14.51 10.92
N GLN A 217 -12.89 15.41 11.45
CA GLN A 217 -11.93 16.17 10.67
C GLN A 217 -10.63 15.37 10.55
N CYS A 218 -10.36 14.84 9.38
CA CYS A 218 -9.19 14.01 9.09
C CYS A 218 -8.60 14.23 7.70
N ASP A 219 -8.83 15.42 7.13
CA ASP A 219 -8.35 15.81 5.80
C ASP A 219 -8.69 14.75 4.71
N TYR A 220 -9.89 14.16 4.82
CA TYR A 220 -10.33 13.14 3.88
C TYR A 220 -10.57 13.73 2.49
N GLU A 221 -9.85 13.22 1.51
CA GLU A 221 -9.98 13.60 0.11
C GLU A 221 -10.19 12.38 -0.79
N GLN A 222 -11.19 12.43 -1.65
CA GLN A 222 -11.46 11.40 -2.65
C GLN A 222 -11.03 11.90 -4.03
N ARG A 223 -9.73 11.74 -4.35
CA ARG A 223 -9.15 12.22 -5.62
C ARG A 223 -8.93 11.12 -6.66
N GLY A 224 -9.30 9.88 -6.36
CA GLY A 224 -9.04 8.74 -7.20
C GLY A 224 -7.65 8.14 -6.99
N TRP A 225 -7.34 7.16 -7.81
CA TRP A 225 -6.10 6.40 -7.75
C TRP A 225 -5.53 6.23 -9.16
N LEU A 226 -4.28 6.59 -9.35
CA LEU A 226 -3.60 6.39 -10.62
C LEU A 226 -2.64 5.20 -10.53
N PHE A 227 -2.90 4.19 -11.34
CA PHE A 227 -2.05 3.00 -11.40
C PHE A 227 -1.20 2.99 -12.68
N PHE A 228 0.08 2.66 -12.52
CA PHE A 228 1.03 2.56 -13.61
C PHE A 228 1.35 1.11 -13.94
N ALA A 229 1.43 0.79 -15.21
CA ALA A 229 1.84 -0.50 -15.70
C ALA A 229 2.95 -0.36 -16.74
N ASP A 230 4.06 -1.04 -16.52
CA ASP A 230 5.09 -1.24 -17.53
C ASP A 230 4.69 -2.36 -18.52
N ASP A 231 5.51 -2.62 -19.52
CA ASP A 231 5.23 -3.67 -20.50
C ASP A 231 5.05 -5.07 -19.87
N VAL A 232 5.65 -5.31 -18.71
CA VAL A 232 5.57 -6.61 -18.00
C VAL A 232 4.25 -6.77 -17.24
N THR A 233 3.78 -5.66 -16.67
CA THR A 233 2.58 -5.64 -15.84
C THR A 233 1.31 -5.26 -16.61
N ARG A 234 1.45 -4.83 -17.88
CA ARG A 234 0.32 -4.44 -18.74
C ARG A 234 -0.74 -5.52 -18.89
N GLU A 235 -0.33 -6.77 -19.12
CA GLU A 235 -1.27 -7.88 -19.26
C GLU A 235 -2.12 -8.06 -17.99
N LYS A 236 -1.50 -7.86 -16.82
CA LYS A 236 -2.20 -7.93 -15.53
C LYS A 236 -3.15 -6.75 -15.34
N LEU A 237 -2.75 -5.56 -15.78
CA LEU A 237 -3.62 -4.39 -15.78
C LEU A 237 -4.86 -4.64 -16.65
N GLU A 238 -4.67 -5.08 -17.90
CA GLU A 238 -5.78 -5.37 -18.81
C GLU A 238 -6.72 -6.47 -18.27
N ALA A 239 -6.15 -7.56 -17.76
CA ALA A 239 -6.94 -8.62 -17.13
C ALA A 239 -7.71 -8.11 -15.90
N SER A 240 -7.16 -7.17 -15.14
CA SER A 240 -7.85 -6.54 -14.02
C SER A 240 -9.02 -5.67 -14.46
N LEU A 241 -8.84 -4.88 -15.52
CA LEU A 241 -9.89 -4.05 -16.09
C LEU A 241 -11.02 -4.91 -16.66
N GLU A 242 -10.69 -6.00 -17.38
CA GLU A 242 -11.68 -6.95 -17.87
C GLU A 242 -12.45 -7.63 -16.74
N MET A 243 -11.76 -8.05 -15.68
CA MET A 243 -12.40 -8.65 -14.50
C MET A 243 -13.36 -7.64 -13.84
N GLY A 244 -12.91 -6.39 -13.65
CA GLY A 244 -13.73 -5.33 -13.12
C GLY A 244 -15.00 -5.11 -13.93
N ALA A 245 -14.88 -5.02 -15.25
CA ALA A 245 -16.03 -4.85 -16.15
C ALA A 245 -17.04 -6.02 -16.05
N ARG A 246 -16.54 -7.27 -15.97
CA ARG A 246 -17.40 -8.47 -15.77
C ARG A 246 -18.15 -8.44 -14.43
N LEU A 247 -17.58 -7.81 -13.43
CA LEU A 247 -18.16 -7.68 -12.09
C LEU A 247 -19.05 -6.44 -11.95
N GLY A 248 -19.23 -5.66 -13.04
CA GLY A 248 -20.03 -4.45 -13.04
C GLY A 248 -19.28 -3.20 -12.52
N HIS A 249 -17.95 -3.27 -12.46
CA HIS A 249 -17.08 -2.16 -12.05
C HIS A 249 -16.34 -1.61 -13.26
N SER A 250 -16.81 -0.53 -13.83
CA SER A 250 -16.24 0.14 -15.01
C SER A 250 -15.78 1.58 -14.74
N ASP A 251 -15.50 1.88 -13.49
CA ASP A 251 -15.08 3.19 -13.00
C ASP A 251 -13.61 3.52 -13.33
N TRP A 252 -12.83 2.54 -13.74
CA TRP A 252 -11.45 2.73 -14.16
C TRP A 252 -11.34 3.15 -15.61
N VAL A 253 -10.59 4.22 -15.86
CA VAL A 253 -10.37 4.80 -17.18
C VAL A 253 -8.90 4.64 -17.60
N ARG A 254 -8.67 4.07 -18.79
CA ARG A 254 -7.31 4.00 -19.36
C ARG A 254 -6.79 5.39 -19.65
N ARG A 255 -5.52 5.62 -19.33
CA ARG A 255 -4.81 6.87 -19.59
C ARG A 255 -3.60 6.63 -20.46
N SER A 256 -3.35 7.56 -21.39
CA SER A 256 -2.13 7.53 -22.19
C SER A 256 -0.91 7.99 -21.38
N PRO A 257 0.31 7.68 -21.82
CA PRO A 257 1.52 8.19 -21.17
C PRO A 257 1.55 9.73 -21.04
N GLU A 258 1.01 10.44 -22.04
CA GLU A 258 0.94 11.91 -22.04
C GLU A 258 -0.04 12.42 -21.00
N GLU A 259 -1.20 11.79 -20.86
CA GLU A 259 -2.19 12.13 -19.83
C GLU A 259 -1.63 11.87 -18.43
N ILE A 260 -0.90 10.75 -18.25
CA ILE A 260 -0.23 10.43 -17.00
C ILE A 260 0.84 11.48 -16.66
N ALA A 261 1.68 11.82 -17.65
CA ALA A 261 2.73 12.83 -17.49
C ALA A 261 2.14 14.19 -17.08
N SER A 262 1.03 14.59 -17.70
CA SER A 262 0.36 15.85 -17.36
C SER A 262 -0.23 15.88 -15.95
N ARG A 263 -0.66 14.74 -15.41
CA ARG A 263 -1.28 14.65 -14.09
C ARG A 263 -0.28 14.57 -12.94
N CYS A 264 0.80 13.85 -13.10
CA CYS A 264 1.78 13.63 -12.04
C CYS A 264 3.15 14.26 -12.29
N GLY A 265 3.34 14.95 -13.40
CA GLY A 265 4.62 15.56 -13.78
C GLY A 265 5.72 14.54 -14.11
N ALA A 266 5.38 13.26 -14.23
CA ALA A 266 6.33 12.21 -14.55
C ALA A 266 6.46 12.03 -16.06
N ILE A 267 7.70 12.03 -16.56
CA ILE A 267 7.99 11.56 -17.92
C ILE A 267 8.05 10.04 -17.86
N THR A 268 7.10 9.37 -18.53
CA THR A 268 7.01 7.91 -18.46
C THR A 268 6.55 7.34 -19.80
N GLU A 269 7.08 6.17 -20.13
CA GLU A 269 6.57 5.30 -21.21
C GLU A 269 5.51 4.32 -20.67
N LEU A 270 5.09 4.49 -19.42
CA LEU A 270 4.14 3.60 -18.75
C LEU A 270 2.72 3.87 -19.24
N ASN A 271 1.95 2.80 -19.34
CA ASN A 271 0.51 2.90 -19.50
C ASN A 271 -0.13 2.84 -18.10
N GLY A 272 -1.30 3.42 -17.97
CA GLY A 272 -1.97 3.45 -16.69
C GLY A 272 -3.48 3.37 -16.80
N ALA A 273 -4.12 3.28 -15.64
CA ALA A 273 -5.55 3.42 -15.47
C ALA A 273 -5.85 4.18 -14.18
N GLU A 274 -6.93 4.94 -14.19
CA GLU A 274 -7.41 5.77 -13.09
C GLU A 274 -8.86 5.39 -12.75
#